data_4a5f5b739d540fdf9397899c65e13eaf
#
_entry.id   4a5f5b739d540fdf9397899c65e13eaf
#
_cell.length_a   1.000
_cell.length_b   1.000
_cell.length_c   1.000
_cell.angle_alpha   90.00
_cell.angle_beta   90.00
_cell.angle_gamma   90.00
#
_symmetry.space_group_name_H-M   'P 1'
#
loop_
_entity.id
_entity.type
_entity.pdbx_description
1 polymer ?
#
loop_
_entity_poly.entity_id
_entity_poly.type
_entity_poly.pdbx_seq_one_letter_code
_entity_poly.pdbx_strand_id
1 'polypeptide(L)'
;MLENQPCDIEKRKDDFANEDFFAARTKTWEAIQKISKQICVGMLEQEANEIAKSTLEKMGTRQGWHRPYVHFGCNTVKTLFETPTPDVRLGKNDIYFIDIAPVWQGYEGDAGNTFVTGTDSEMLQCSTDVKQVFEKVAKKWKADGLSGKALYQFAEQTAQEMGWLLNLSMNGHRLSDFPHTAYHSGKLADISFCPSPSLWILEIQIRHPQRPFGAFFEDILV
;
A
#
# COMPACT_ATOMS: atom_id res chain seq x y z
N MET A 1 1.31 25.71 -18.30
CA MET A 1 2.12 24.58 -17.82
C MET A 1 2.02 23.52 -18.90
N LEU A 2 3.14 23.10 -19.49
CA LEU A 2 3.15 21.98 -20.46
C LEU A 2 2.73 20.73 -19.68
N GLU A 3 1.60 20.12 -20.04
CA GLU A 3 1.23 18.81 -19.52
C GLU A 3 2.35 17.84 -19.94
N ASN A 4 3.01 17.22 -18.95
CA ASN A 4 4.01 16.20 -19.23
C ASN A 4 3.37 15.11 -20.07
N GLN A 5 4.02 14.76 -21.19
CA GLN A 5 3.55 13.67 -22.05
C GLN A 5 3.65 12.34 -21.28
N PRO A 6 2.74 11.38 -21.51
CA PRO A 6 2.79 10.07 -20.84
C PRO A 6 4.17 9.40 -20.90
N CYS A 7 4.89 9.53 -22.00
CA CYS A 7 6.22 8.97 -22.17
C CYS A 7 7.28 9.54 -21.19
N ASP A 8 7.13 10.79 -20.76
CA ASP A 8 8.05 11.39 -19.78
C ASP A 8 7.76 10.92 -18.36
N ILE A 9 6.48 10.75 -18.03
CA ILE A 9 6.01 10.29 -16.71
C ILE A 9 6.38 8.81 -16.52
N GLU A 10 6.26 7.99 -17.56
CA GLU A 10 6.52 6.55 -17.53
C GLU A 10 7.94 6.16 -17.93
N LYS A 11 8.86 7.11 -17.96
CA LYS A 11 10.27 6.86 -18.26
C LYS A 11 10.91 6.00 -17.16
N ARG A 12 11.83 5.13 -17.54
CA ARG A 12 12.70 4.33 -16.66
C ARG A 12 14.15 4.66 -16.94
N LYS A 13 15.06 4.27 -16.02
CA LYS A 13 16.50 4.32 -16.27
C LYS A 13 16.88 3.37 -17.41
N ASP A 14 17.93 3.71 -18.14
CA ASP A 14 18.39 2.90 -19.28
C ASP A 14 18.86 1.50 -18.85
N ASP A 15 19.33 1.35 -17.60
CA ASP A 15 19.81 0.09 -17.00
C ASP A 15 18.74 -0.61 -16.13
N PHE A 16 17.47 -0.25 -16.26
CA PHE A 16 16.39 -0.85 -15.47
C PHE A 16 16.21 -2.33 -15.79
N ALA A 17 16.37 -3.19 -14.77
CA ALA A 17 16.20 -4.63 -14.89
C ALA A 17 14.88 -5.10 -14.23
N ASN A 18 13.97 -5.62 -15.03
CA ASN A 18 12.68 -6.13 -14.52
C ASN A 18 12.86 -7.26 -13.48
N GLU A 19 13.85 -8.14 -13.66
CA GLU A 19 14.11 -9.26 -12.75
C GLU A 19 14.49 -8.75 -11.36
N ASP A 20 15.37 -7.76 -11.26
CA ASP A 20 15.78 -7.16 -9.99
C ASP A 20 14.63 -6.41 -9.31
N PHE A 21 13.81 -5.71 -10.10
CA PHE A 21 12.62 -5.04 -9.62
C PHE A 21 11.60 -6.03 -9.01
N PHE A 22 11.30 -7.13 -9.70
CA PHE A 22 10.41 -8.16 -9.17
C PHE A 22 11.03 -8.94 -7.99
N ALA A 23 12.35 -9.08 -7.94
CA ALA A 23 13.05 -9.62 -6.78
C ALA A 23 12.90 -8.67 -5.57
N ALA A 24 12.99 -7.35 -5.76
CA ALA A 24 12.74 -6.35 -4.72
C ALA A 24 11.30 -6.45 -4.18
N ARG A 25 10.30 -6.53 -5.07
CA ARG A 25 8.90 -6.76 -4.69
C ARG A 25 8.74 -8.04 -3.87
N THR A 26 9.30 -9.16 -4.32
CA THR A 26 9.23 -10.45 -3.62
C THR A 26 9.81 -10.35 -2.21
N LYS A 27 10.99 -9.75 -2.05
CA LYS A 27 11.63 -9.53 -0.74
C LYS A 27 10.79 -8.62 0.17
N THR A 28 10.09 -7.63 -0.39
CA THR A 28 9.19 -6.76 0.37
C THR A 28 8.03 -7.55 0.95
N TRP A 29 7.40 -8.41 0.15
CA TRP A 29 6.35 -9.30 0.64
C TRP A 29 6.85 -10.31 1.70
N GLU A 30 8.07 -10.84 1.55
CA GLU A 30 8.71 -11.67 2.58
C GLU A 30 8.94 -10.87 3.88
N ALA A 31 9.32 -9.60 3.78
CA ALA A 31 9.51 -8.74 4.94
C ALA A 31 8.18 -8.51 5.68
N ILE A 32 7.08 -8.21 4.99
CA ILE A 32 5.73 -8.09 5.57
C ILE A 32 5.38 -9.35 6.36
N GLN A 33 5.61 -10.54 5.79
CA GLN A 33 5.33 -11.81 6.47
C GLN A 33 6.23 -12.04 7.70
N LYS A 34 7.49 -11.62 7.67
CA LYS A 34 8.40 -11.73 8.81
C LYS A 34 8.03 -10.75 9.93
N ILE A 35 7.60 -9.55 9.57
CA ILE A 35 7.15 -8.52 10.52
C ILE A 35 5.86 -8.99 11.19
N SER A 36 4.86 -9.41 10.42
CA SER A 36 3.55 -9.80 10.94
C SER A 36 3.63 -10.95 11.95
N LYS A 37 4.56 -11.91 11.77
CA LYS A 37 4.79 -13.02 12.71
C LYS A 37 5.35 -12.60 14.07
N GLN A 38 5.89 -11.39 14.20
CA GLN A 38 6.45 -10.84 15.44
C GLN A 38 5.45 -9.94 16.17
N ILE A 39 4.38 -9.50 15.51
CA ILE A 39 3.34 -8.65 16.09
C ILE A 39 2.38 -9.51 16.91
N CYS A 40 2.13 -9.13 18.16
CA CYS A 40 1.27 -9.88 19.07
C CYS A 40 0.35 -8.98 19.88
N VAL A 41 -0.75 -9.55 20.36
CA VAL A 41 -1.73 -8.89 21.22
C VAL A 41 -1.08 -8.26 22.45
N GLY A 42 -1.45 -7.03 22.78
CA GLY A 42 -0.89 -6.21 23.88
C GLY A 42 0.30 -5.35 23.49
N MET A 43 0.91 -5.57 22.31
CA MET A 43 2.02 -4.77 21.79
C MET A 43 1.59 -3.33 21.51
N LEU A 44 2.43 -2.35 21.80
CA LEU A 44 2.24 -0.96 21.37
C LEU A 44 2.50 -0.83 19.86
N GLU A 45 1.75 0.03 19.18
CA GLU A 45 1.97 0.36 17.77
C GLU A 45 3.41 0.83 17.51
N GLN A 46 3.97 1.61 18.43
CA GLN A 46 5.36 2.06 18.34
C GLN A 46 6.36 0.88 18.39
N GLU A 47 6.13 -0.10 19.26
CA GLU A 47 6.97 -1.32 19.33
C GLU A 47 6.91 -2.11 18.01
N ALA A 48 5.73 -2.20 17.39
CA ALA A 48 5.57 -2.85 16.10
C ALA A 48 6.31 -2.11 14.97
N ASN A 49 6.32 -0.78 14.98
CA ASN A 49 7.09 0.02 14.03
C ASN A 49 8.61 -0.19 14.20
N GLU A 50 9.12 -0.30 15.44
CA GLU A 50 10.54 -0.63 15.70
C GLU A 50 10.88 -2.07 15.26
N ILE A 51 9.97 -3.03 15.43
CA ILE A 51 10.11 -4.39 14.90
C ILE A 51 10.19 -4.37 13.37
N ALA A 52 9.33 -3.61 12.71
CA ALA A 52 9.35 -3.48 11.26
C ALA A 52 10.70 -2.92 10.78
N LYS A 53 11.16 -1.82 11.37
CA LYS A 53 12.45 -1.21 11.07
C LYS A 53 13.61 -2.19 11.28
N SER A 54 13.70 -2.83 12.45
CA SER A 54 14.79 -3.76 12.76
C SER A 54 14.77 -5.03 11.88
N THR A 55 13.59 -5.46 11.47
CA THR A 55 13.45 -6.60 10.54
C THR A 55 13.98 -6.25 9.16
N LEU A 56 13.65 -5.07 8.64
CA LEU A 56 14.17 -4.58 7.37
C LEU A 56 15.70 -4.41 7.41
N GLU A 57 16.25 -3.83 8.47
CA GLU A 57 17.71 -3.69 8.66
C GLU A 57 18.41 -5.06 8.66
N LYS A 58 17.88 -6.05 9.40
CA LYS A 58 18.41 -7.42 9.43
C LYS A 58 18.31 -8.13 8.08
N MET A 59 17.36 -7.78 7.25
CA MET A 59 17.23 -8.29 5.88
C MET A 59 18.18 -7.59 4.88
N GLY A 60 18.93 -6.58 5.33
CA GLY A 60 19.93 -5.88 4.52
C GLY A 60 19.37 -4.82 3.58
N THR A 61 18.18 -4.28 3.88
CA THR A 61 17.64 -3.16 3.10
C THR A 61 18.27 -1.84 3.55
N ARG A 62 18.29 -0.88 2.63
CA ARG A 62 18.54 0.53 2.95
C ARG A 62 17.21 1.19 3.29
N GLN A 63 17.29 2.38 3.90
CA GLN A 63 16.11 3.21 4.14
C GLN A 63 15.36 3.44 2.82
N GLY A 64 14.07 3.10 2.80
CA GLY A 64 13.15 3.39 1.71
C GLY A 64 12.80 4.88 1.62
N TRP A 65 11.87 5.23 0.75
CA TRP A 65 11.45 6.61 0.62
C TRP A 65 10.60 7.08 1.83
N HIS A 66 9.93 6.16 2.53
CA HIS A 66 9.30 6.42 3.82
C HIS A 66 9.72 5.39 4.88
N ARG A 67 9.52 5.73 6.13
CA ARG A 67 9.68 4.78 7.24
C ARG A 67 8.61 3.69 7.17
N PRO A 68 8.84 2.50 7.76
CA PRO A 68 7.77 1.54 7.95
C PRO A 68 6.59 2.14 8.72
N TYR A 69 5.38 1.81 8.29
CA TYR A 69 4.15 2.15 8.98
C TYR A 69 3.42 0.87 9.39
N VAL A 70 3.24 0.71 10.71
CA VAL A 70 2.36 -0.30 11.27
C VAL A 70 1.31 0.43 12.06
N HIS A 71 0.05 0.31 11.67
CA HIS A 71 -1.07 0.97 12.32
C HIS A 71 -2.05 -0.03 12.91
N PHE A 72 -2.46 0.21 14.18
CA PHE A 72 -3.39 -0.64 14.93
C PHE A 72 -4.75 0.03 15.13
N GLY A 73 -5.82 -0.75 15.06
CA GLY A 73 -7.17 -0.35 15.44
C GLY A 73 -7.59 0.99 14.85
N CYS A 74 -7.81 1.99 15.69
CA CYS A 74 -8.26 3.31 15.24
C CYS A 74 -7.25 4.08 14.38
N ASN A 75 -5.99 3.69 14.37
CA ASN A 75 -5.00 4.28 13.48
C ASN A 75 -5.06 3.71 12.05
N THR A 76 -5.74 2.59 11.82
CA THR A 76 -5.87 2.00 10.49
C THR A 76 -6.70 2.83 9.49
N VAL A 77 -7.42 3.84 9.98
CA VAL A 77 -8.14 4.80 9.11
C VAL A 77 -7.30 6.02 8.74
N LYS A 78 -6.08 6.13 9.27
CA LYS A 78 -5.18 7.26 9.03
C LYS A 78 -4.22 6.99 7.89
N THR A 79 -3.75 8.08 7.29
CA THR A 79 -2.74 8.07 6.23
C THR A 79 -1.35 8.38 6.79
N LEU A 80 -0.32 8.28 5.95
CA LEU A 80 1.05 8.68 6.26
C LEU A 80 1.20 10.13 6.73
N PHE A 81 0.25 11.00 6.32
CA PHE A 81 0.30 12.45 6.59
C PHE A 81 -0.45 12.85 7.85
N GLU A 82 -1.14 11.91 8.49
CA GLU A 82 -1.92 12.18 9.70
C GLU A 82 -1.19 11.69 10.95
N THR A 83 -1.29 12.48 12.02
CA THR A 83 -0.71 12.07 13.31
C THR A 83 -1.48 10.90 13.89
N PRO A 84 -0.84 9.75 14.15
CA PRO A 84 -1.51 8.63 14.79
C PRO A 84 -1.91 8.95 16.23
N THR A 85 -2.99 8.35 16.70
CA THR A 85 -3.34 8.34 18.12
C THR A 85 -2.21 7.65 18.89
N PRO A 86 -1.65 8.27 19.93
CA PRO A 86 -0.54 7.69 20.68
C PRO A 86 -1.00 6.48 21.52
N ASP A 87 -0.04 5.66 21.92
CA ASP A 87 -0.18 4.57 22.89
C ASP A 87 -1.25 3.51 22.54
N VAL A 88 -1.61 3.39 21.25
CA VAL A 88 -2.51 2.34 20.78
C VAL A 88 -1.84 0.98 20.94
N ARG A 89 -2.56 0.05 21.57
CA ARG A 89 -2.14 -1.34 21.75
C ARG A 89 -3.01 -2.27 20.91
N LEU A 90 -2.40 -3.27 20.31
CA LEU A 90 -3.11 -4.31 19.58
C LEU A 90 -4.02 -5.11 20.53
N GLY A 91 -5.30 -5.07 20.28
CA GLY A 91 -6.32 -5.78 21.06
C GLY A 91 -6.41 -7.28 20.73
N LYS A 92 -7.19 -8.03 21.53
CA LYS A 92 -7.48 -9.45 21.25
C LYS A 92 -8.38 -9.65 20.02
N ASN A 93 -9.28 -8.72 19.78
CA ASN A 93 -10.10 -8.62 18.56
C ASN A 93 -9.78 -7.26 17.97
N ASP A 94 -8.88 -7.21 17.02
CA ASP A 94 -8.37 -5.97 16.44
C ASP A 94 -7.89 -6.17 15.01
N ILE A 95 -7.65 -5.07 14.32
CA ILE A 95 -7.15 -5.04 12.94
C ILE A 95 -5.91 -4.16 12.88
N TYR A 96 -4.95 -4.55 12.05
CA TYR A 96 -3.76 -3.74 11.79
C TYR A 96 -3.28 -3.92 10.36
N PHE A 97 -2.54 -2.93 9.86
CA PHE A 97 -1.83 -3.10 8.60
C PHE A 97 -0.34 -2.81 8.75
N ILE A 98 0.43 -3.32 7.82
CA ILE A 98 1.85 -3.06 7.61
C ILE A 98 1.99 -2.48 6.22
N ASP A 99 2.68 -1.35 6.13
CA ASP A 99 3.01 -0.63 4.91
C ASP A 99 4.52 -0.34 4.92
N ILE A 100 5.25 -0.83 3.92
CA ILE A 100 6.71 -0.71 3.84
C ILE A 100 7.18 -0.48 2.41
N ALA A 101 8.09 0.48 2.24
CA ALA A 101 8.73 0.82 0.97
C ALA A 101 10.27 0.69 1.03
N PRO A 102 10.83 -0.52 1.26
CA PRO A 102 12.27 -0.73 1.35
C PRO A 102 12.96 -0.67 0.00
N VAL A 103 14.24 -0.30 -0.01
CA VAL A 103 15.08 -0.34 -1.21
C VAL A 103 16.00 -1.55 -1.17
N TRP A 104 15.91 -2.40 -2.18
CA TRP A 104 16.72 -3.61 -2.36
C TRP A 104 17.62 -3.45 -3.59
N GLN A 105 18.95 -3.38 -3.40
CA GLN A 105 19.91 -3.30 -4.51
C GLN A 105 19.63 -2.17 -5.52
N GLY A 106 19.06 -1.06 -5.05
CA GLY A 106 18.74 0.10 -5.89
C GLY A 106 17.32 0.12 -6.47
N TYR A 107 16.52 -0.93 -6.24
CA TYR A 107 15.12 -1.00 -6.62
C TYR A 107 14.22 -0.82 -5.40
N GLU A 108 13.19 -0.04 -5.57
CA GLU A 108 12.18 0.21 -4.56
C GLU A 108 11.13 -0.91 -4.59
N GLY A 109 10.90 -1.52 -3.43
CA GLY A 109 9.77 -2.42 -3.25
C GLY A 109 8.75 -1.71 -2.37
N ASP A 110 7.50 -1.67 -2.78
CA ASP A 110 6.42 -1.03 -2.05
C ASP A 110 5.23 -1.98 -1.95
N ALA A 111 4.80 -2.24 -0.73
CA ALA A 111 3.70 -3.18 -0.49
C ALA A 111 3.09 -2.97 0.89
N GLY A 112 1.78 -3.15 0.96
CA GLY A 112 1.02 -3.09 2.19
C GLY A 112 0.00 -4.20 2.33
N ASN A 113 -0.22 -4.66 3.55
CA ASN A 113 -1.19 -5.72 3.85
C ASN A 113 -1.82 -5.56 5.22
N THR A 114 -3.09 -5.98 5.32
CA THR A 114 -3.88 -5.96 6.54
C THR A 114 -3.97 -7.34 7.19
N PHE A 115 -3.96 -7.35 8.51
CA PHE A 115 -4.05 -8.53 9.37
C PHE A 115 -5.08 -8.30 10.47
N VAL A 116 -5.64 -9.39 11.00
CA VAL A 116 -6.65 -9.34 12.07
C VAL A 116 -6.24 -10.26 13.20
N THR A 117 -6.43 -9.81 14.45
CA THR A 117 -6.37 -10.65 15.64
C THR A 117 -7.77 -10.98 16.12
N GLY A 118 -7.97 -12.21 16.61
CA GLY A 118 -9.27 -12.66 17.12
C GLY A 118 -10.31 -12.96 16.03
N THR A 119 -11.58 -12.71 16.33
CA THR A 119 -12.73 -13.24 15.56
C THR A 119 -13.81 -12.21 15.25
N ASP A 120 -13.52 -10.92 15.33
CA ASP A 120 -14.46 -9.86 14.92
C ASP A 120 -14.78 -10.01 13.42
N SER A 121 -16.01 -10.32 13.11
CA SER A 121 -16.45 -10.66 11.75
C SER A 121 -16.32 -9.49 10.77
N GLU A 122 -16.54 -8.24 11.24
CA GLU A 122 -16.44 -7.06 10.38
C GLU A 122 -14.97 -6.73 10.08
N MET A 123 -14.06 -6.92 11.06
CA MET A 123 -12.62 -6.73 10.82
C MET A 123 -12.05 -7.81 9.88
N LEU A 124 -12.47 -9.07 10.03
CA LEU A 124 -12.10 -10.15 9.13
C LEU A 124 -12.61 -9.88 7.70
N GLN A 125 -13.86 -9.43 7.59
CA GLN A 125 -14.46 -9.06 6.30
C GLN A 125 -13.70 -7.88 5.68
N CYS A 126 -13.40 -6.81 6.45
CA CYS A 126 -12.67 -5.65 5.98
C CYS A 126 -11.28 -6.03 5.41
N SER A 127 -10.54 -6.87 6.14
CA SER A 127 -9.23 -7.37 5.69
C SER A 127 -9.30 -8.22 4.42
N THR A 128 -10.40 -8.91 4.19
CA THR A 128 -10.64 -9.68 2.96
C THR A 128 -11.07 -8.77 1.83
N ASP A 129 -11.99 -7.86 2.11
CA ASP A 129 -12.60 -7.00 1.11
C ASP A 129 -11.64 -5.97 0.53
N VAL A 130 -10.68 -5.45 1.30
CA VAL A 130 -9.67 -4.53 0.76
C VAL A 130 -8.87 -5.17 -0.37
N LYS A 131 -8.53 -6.45 -0.24
CA LYS A 131 -7.85 -7.23 -1.30
C LYS A 131 -8.77 -7.46 -2.49
N GLN A 132 -10.04 -7.78 -2.24
CA GLN A 132 -11.02 -7.96 -3.32
C GLN A 132 -11.25 -6.67 -4.10
N VAL A 133 -11.29 -5.50 -3.44
CA VAL A 133 -11.35 -4.21 -4.14
C VAL A 133 -10.13 -4.04 -5.02
N PHE A 134 -8.92 -4.24 -4.48
CA PHE A 134 -7.68 -4.18 -5.25
C PHE A 134 -7.72 -5.10 -6.48
N GLU A 135 -8.06 -6.37 -6.29
CA GLU A 135 -8.12 -7.38 -7.37
C GLU A 135 -9.13 -7.02 -8.45
N LYS A 136 -10.32 -6.52 -8.07
CA LYS A 136 -11.35 -6.06 -9.01
C LYS A 136 -10.86 -4.88 -9.82
N VAL A 137 -10.20 -3.90 -9.17
CA VAL A 137 -9.63 -2.72 -9.84
C VAL A 137 -8.50 -3.12 -10.80
N ALA A 138 -7.56 -3.96 -10.36
CA ALA A 138 -6.48 -4.45 -11.20
C ALA A 138 -7.00 -5.27 -12.41
N LYS A 139 -8.03 -6.09 -12.19
CA LYS A 139 -8.70 -6.81 -13.28
C LYS A 139 -9.38 -5.87 -14.28
N LYS A 140 -10.05 -4.84 -13.79
CA LYS A 140 -10.72 -3.82 -14.60
C LYS A 140 -9.71 -3.01 -15.41
N TRP A 141 -8.58 -2.64 -14.80
CA TRP A 141 -7.46 -2.00 -15.47
C TRP A 141 -6.97 -2.83 -16.67
N LYS A 142 -6.68 -4.13 -16.44
CA LYS A 142 -6.22 -5.03 -17.52
C LYS A 142 -7.23 -5.22 -18.64
N ALA A 143 -8.52 -5.32 -18.31
CA ALA A 143 -9.56 -5.61 -19.29
C ALA A 143 -9.94 -4.40 -20.15
N ASP A 144 -10.03 -3.22 -19.55
CA ASP A 144 -10.65 -2.05 -20.16
C ASP A 144 -9.65 -0.91 -20.46
N GLY A 145 -8.39 -1.02 -19.99
CA GLY A 145 -7.39 0.02 -20.21
C GLY A 145 -7.75 1.36 -19.55
N LEU A 146 -8.35 1.33 -18.36
CA LEU A 146 -8.81 2.53 -17.68
C LEU A 146 -7.66 3.46 -17.28
N SER A 147 -7.89 4.77 -17.37
CA SER A 147 -6.98 5.76 -16.81
C SER A 147 -6.93 5.69 -15.29
N GLY A 148 -5.85 6.21 -14.67
CA GLY A 148 -5.74 6.24 -13.21
C GLY A 148 -6.94 6.91 -12.52
N LYS A 149 -7.46 8.01 -13.08
CA LYS A 149 -8.70 8.66 -12.61
C LYS A 149 -9.89 7.71 -12.62
N ALA A 150 -10.10 7.00 -13.73
CA ALA A 150 -11.21 6.07 -13.86
C ALA A 150 -11.05 4.84 -12.96
N LEU A 151 -9.80 4.40 -12.69
CA LEU A 151 -9.53 3.32 -11.74
C LEU A 151 -9.97 3.67 -10.33
N TYR A 152 -9.66 4.87 -9.83
CA TYR A 152 -10.07 5.29 -8.49
C TYR A 152 -11.57 5.58 -8.38
N GLN A 153 -12.22 6.05 -9.43
CA GLN A 153 -13.69 6.11 -9.48
C GLN A 153 -14.32 4.72 -9.38
N PHE A 154 -13.76 3.75 -10.10
CA PHE A 154 -14.21 2.37 -10.01
C PHE A 154 -13.91 1.73 -8.65
N ALA A 155 -12.74 2.04 -8.03
CA ALA A 155 -12.40 1.59 -6.69
C ALA A 155 -13.38 2.11 -5.64
N GLU A 156 -13.74 3.40 -5.70
CA GLU A 156 -14.71 4.02 -4.80
C GLU A 156 -16.09 3.38 -4.92
N GLN A 157 -16.58 3.22 -6.14
CA GLN A 157 -17.86 2.53 -6.38
C GLN A 157 -17.83 1.09 -5.85
N THR A 158 -16.74 0.36 -6.13
CA THR A 158 -16.59 -1.03 -5.68
C THR A 158 -16.57 -1.13 -4.16
N ALA A 159 -15.84 -0.26 -3.47
CA ALA A 159 -15.80 -0.22 -2.02
C ALA A 159 -17.20 0.08 -1.44
N GLN A 160 -17.92 1.04 -2.02
CA GLN A 160 -19.28 1.42 -1.62
C GLN A 160 -20.28 0.28 -1.79
N GLU A 161 -20.23 -0.45 -2.90
CA GLU A 161 -21.08 -1.64 -3.15
C GLU A 161 -20.83 -2.76 -2.14
N MET A 162 -19.62 -2.82 -1.57
CA MET A 162 -19.22 -3.77 -0.53
C MET A 162 -19.46 -3.24 0.90
N GLY A 163 -20.00 -2.03 1.06
CA GLY A 163 -20.36 -1.43 2.36
C GLY A 163 -19.22 -0.65 3.04
N TRP A 164 -18.14 -0.34 2.32
CA TRP A 164 -16.97 0.37 2.82
C TRP A 164 -16.86 1.79 2.25
N LEU A 165 -16.11 2.64 2.94
CA LEU A 165 -15.72 3.97 2.45
C LEU A 165 -14.27 3.91 1.96
N LEU A 166 -14.01 4.28 0.70
CA LEU A 166 -12.64 4.40 0.19
C LEU A 166 -12.00 5.68 0.71
N ASN A 167 -10.75 5.61 1.18
CA ASN A 167 -9.96 6.77 1.52
C ASN A 167 -9.20 7.27 0.27
N LEU A 168 -9.70 8.34 -0.34
CA LEU A 168 -9.11 8.93 -1.54
C LEU A 168 -7.82 9.72 -1.29
N SER A 169 -7.33 9.79 -0.05
CA SER A 169 -6.01 10.37 0.25
C SER A 169 -4.87 9.38 -0.01
N MET A 170 -5.19 8.06 -0.01
CA MET A 170 -4.31 6.96 -0.42
C MET A 170 -4.71 6.58 -1.84
N ASN A 171 -3.96 7.04 -2.84
CA ASN A 171 -4.43 7.02 -4.22
C ASN A 171 -3.33 6.71 -5.24
N GLY A 172 -2.37 5.90 -4.82
CA GLY A 172 -1.33 5.32 -5.64
C GLY A 172 -0.30 6.31 -6.16
N HIS A 173 0.80 5.78 -6.57
CA HIS A 173 1.92 6.57 -7.10
C HIS A 173 2.73 5.76 -8.11
N ARG A 174 3.64 6.46 -8.80
CA ARG A 174 4.59 5.78 -9.66
C ARG A 174 5.63 5.06 -8.80
N LEU A 175 6.00 3.86 -9.23
CA LEU A 175 7.12 3.10 -8.69
C LEU A 175 7.92 2.53 -9.87
N SER A 176 9.18 2.29 -9.76
CA SER A 176 10.01 1.37 -10.58
C SER A 176 11.47 1.42 -10.15
N ASP A 177 12.20 2.43 -10.56
CA ASP A 177 13.57 2.70 -10.15
C ASP A 177 13.57 3.72 -9.01
N PHE A 178 14.45 3.53 -8.06
CA PHE A 178 14.63 4.47 -6.93
C PHE A 178 15.45 5.70 -7.36
N PRO A 179 15.06 6.91 -6.96
CA PRO A 179 13.79 7.26 -6.29
C PRO A 179 12.62 7.37 -7.29
N HIS A 180 11.46 6.82 -6.96
CA HIS A 180 10.29 6.83 -7.85
C HIS A 180 9.82 8.24 -8.25
N THR A 181 10.06 9.24 -7.41
CA THR A 181 9.74 10.64 -7.70
C THR A 181 10.64 11.30 -8.75
N ALA A 182 11.70 10.62 -9.24
CA ALA A 182 12.63 11.18 -10.20
C ALA A 182 11.97 11.58 -11.52
N TYR A 183 10.96 10.84 -11.97
CA TYR A 183 10.26 11.09 -13.24
C TYR A 183 8.86 11.64 -13.03
N HIS A 184 8.22 11.32 -11.93
CA HIS A 184 6.87 11.78 -11.62
C HIS A 184 6.61 11.72 -10.12
N SER A 185 6.18 12.83 -9.54
CA SER A 185 5.80 12.94 -8.11
C SER A 185 4.29 12.97 -7.87
N GLY A 186 3.50 12.82 -8.94
CA GLY A 186 2.03 12.86 -8.88
C GLY A 186 1.44 11.48 -8.55
N LYS A 187 0.14 11.49 -8.32
CA LYS A 187 -0.63 10.33 -7.88
C LYS A 187 -1.16 9.52 -9.06
N LEU A 188 -1.33 8.22 -8.88
CA LEU A 188 -1.98 7.36 -9.87
C LEU A 188 -3.42 7.85 -10.16
N ALA A 189 -4.15 8.28 -9.14
CA ALA A 189 -5.51 8.81 -9.30
C ALA A 189 -5.61 10.09 -10.16
N ASP A 190 -4.51 10.79 -10.41
CA ASP A 190 -4.51 12.06 -11.16
C ASP A 190 -4.21 11.88 -12.65
N ILE A 191 -3.65 10.72 -13.07
CA ILE A 191 -3.30 10.52 -14.47
C ILE A 191 -4.53 10.25 -15.34
N SER A 192 -4.51 10.84 -16.54
CA SER A 192 -5.61 10.75 -17.52
C SER A 192 -5.40 9.69 -18.60
N PHE A 193 -4.31 8.94 -18.53
CA PHE A 193 -3.97 7.82 -19.42
C PHE A 193 -4.00 6.48 -18.67
N CYS A 194 -4.01 5.37 -19.41
CA CYS A 194 -3.91 4.03 -18.82
C CYS A 194 -2.49 3.80 -18.29
N PRO A 195 -2.31 3.52 -16.99
CA PRO A 195 -0.99 3.25 -16.42
C PRO A 195 -0.38 1.98 -17.01
N SER A 196 0.90 2.05 -17.36
CA SER A 196 1.66 0.89 -17.86
C SER A 196 1.93 -0.12 -16.74
N PRO A 197 1.98 -1.43 -17.06
CA PRO A 197 2.28 -2.46 -16.07
C PRO A 197 3.69 -2.27 -15.48
N SER A 198 3.86 -2.67 -14.23
CA SER A 198 5.13 -2.65 -13.50
C SER A 198 5.74 -1.25 -13.30
N LEU A 199 4.89 -0.22 -13.27
CA LEU A 199 5.30 1.17 -13.04
C LEU A 199 4.49 1.90 -11.96
N TRP A 200 3.33 1.38 -11.60
CA TRP A 200 2.41 2.08 -10.74
C TRP A 200 1.95 1.21 -9.59
N ILE A 201 2.01 1.76 -8.40
CA ILE A 201 1.39 1.19 -7.20
C ILE A 201 -0.09 1.55 -7.20
N LEU A 202 -0.93 0.55 -7.01
CA LEU A 202 -2.34 0.73 -6.66
C LEU A 202 -2.47 0.60 -5.15
N GLU A 203 -2.87 1.68 -4.49
CA GLU A 203 -3.16 1.72 -3.05
C GLU A 203 -4.67 1.70 -2.83
N ILE A 204 -5.14 0.81 -2.00
CA ILE A 204 -6.54 0.73 -1.57
C ILE A 204 -6.59 0.79 -0.05
N GLN A 205 -7.13 1.87 0.49
CA GLN A 205 -7.48 1.96 1.91
C GLN A 205 -8.99 2.10 2.06
N ILE A 206 -9.62 1.13 2.70
CA ILE A 206 -11.05 1.17 3.02
C ILE A 206 -11.24 1.34 4.51
N ARG A 207 -12.36 1.96 4.91
CA ARG A 207 -12.71 2.15 6.30
C ARG A 207 -14.17 1.80 6.56
N HIS A 208 -14.43 1.35 7.78
CA HIS A 208 -15.78 1.09 8.24
C HIS A 208 -16.56 2.42 8.35
N PRO A 209 -17.83 2.47 7.88
CA PRO A 209 -18.61 3.72 7.89
C PRO A 209 -18.97 4.24 9.29
N GLN A 210 -18.95 3.40 10.31
CA GLN A 210 -19.39 3.76 11.68
C GLN A 210 -18.37 3.45 12.77
N ARG A 211 -17.51 2.42 12.57
CA ARG A 211 -16.49 2.02 13.55
C ARG A 211 -15.13 2.62 13.17
N PRO A 212 -14.27 2.98 14.16
CA PRO A 212 -12.98 3.61 13.88
C PRO A 212 -11.90 2.58 13.49
N PHE A 213 -12.13 1.81 12.42
CA PHE A 213 -11.12 0.94 11.83
C PHE A 213 -11.24 0.87 10.32
N GLY A 214 -10.18 0.44 9.68
CA GLY A 214 -10.09 0.23 8.24
C GLY A 214 -9.08 -0.84 7.88
N ALA A 215 -8.88 -1.05 6.59
CA ALA A 215 -7.91 -1.96 6.03
C ALA A 215 -7.15 -1.31 4.88
N PHE A 216 -5.91 -1.70 4.69
CA PHE A 216 -5.02 -1.23 3.65
C PHE A 216 -4.43 -2.39 2.87
N PHE A 217 -4.38 -2.25 1.56
CA PHE A 217 -3.68 -3.16 0.67
C PHE A 217 -3.10 -2.38 -0.50
N GLU A 218 -1.83 -2.63 -0.76
CA GLU A 218 -1.16 -2.07 -1.93
C GLU A 218 -0.19 -3.06 -2.54
N ASP A 219 -0.05 -2.95 -3.85
CA ASP A 219 0.95 -3.67 -4.64
C ASP A 219 1.06 -3.00 -6.02
N ILE A 220 2.08 -3.40 -6.77
CA ILE A 220 2.27 -2.94 -8.12
C ILE A 220 1.22 -3.51 -9.08
N LEU A 221 0.74 -2.69 -10.01
CA LEU A 221 -0.07 -3.15 -11.13
C LEU A 221 0.78 -3.98 -12.11
N VAL A 222 0.45 -5.27 -12.27
CA VAL A 222 1.17 -6.23 -13.14
C VAL A 222 0.22 -6.98 -14.06
#